data_0c83a8ea23ab57023f0cb7577820a6ac
#
_entry.id   0c83a8ea23ab57023f0cb7577820a6ac
#
_cell.length_a   1.000
_cell.length_b   1.000
_cell.length_c   1.000
_cell.angle_alpha   90.00
_cell.angle_beta   90.00
_cell.angle_gamma   90.00
#
_symmetry.space_group_name_H-M   'P 1'
#
loop_
_entity.id
_entity.type
_entity.pdbx_description
1 polymer ?
#
loop_
_entity_poly.entity_id
_entity_poly.type
_entity_poly.pdbx_seq_one_letter_code
_entity_poly.pdbx_strand_id
1 'polypeptide(L)'
;MSSPILFAIACLIWGSTFWAITLQLGDVAPAVSIVYRFGLASATLFSWCLLRGDRLRMPWKVQRWMMLQGVATFAISYVCTYTSEQYLVSALVAVLFVLMVFWTPICNRFMFGTPLTWRMWSAAAVSICGVILLFYEPISHAWNDILAGGSGHFLLGLGLALCATVTSTIGNVVVVKVREESSNVFLTMAWAMFWGTLAVASWALLTGVEFRLPSRPSYWAGLLYLSLFGSVIAFGAYFTLIHRIGSQKAVYIGVVTPVISVLLSIQLEHYRPGAMEWFGMVLCLSSVAWALKAPSPAKNEPSIPLESKLEAP
;
A
#
# COMPACT_ATOMS: atom_id res chain seq x y z
N MET A 1 12.91 -20.31 1.25
CA MET A 1 12.29 -19.76 2.48
C MET A 1 10.91 -20.37 2.64
N SER A 2 10.47 -20.67 3.89
CA SER A 2 9.12 -21.18 4.16
C SER A 2 8.05 -20.08 4.08
N SER A 3 6.77 -20.45 3.88
CA SER A 3 5.67 -19.47 3.82
C SER A 3 5.51 -18.63 5.09
N PRO A 4 5.67 -19.17 6.32
CA PRO A 4 5.65 -18.36 7.53
C PRO A 4 6.75 -17.30 7.59
N ILE A 5 7.95 -17.62 7.11
CA ILE A 5 9.07 -16.65 7.06
C ILE A 5 8.75 -15.51 6.06
N LEU A 6 8.23 -15.83 4.89
CA LEU A 6 7.83 -14.81 3.90
C LEU A 6 6.71 -13.91 4.44
N PHE A 7 5.76 -14.50 5.17
CA PHE A 7 4.68 -13.75 5.83
C PHE A 7 5.25 -12.79 6.88
N ALA A 8 6.11 -13.29 7.78
CA ALA A 8 6.74 -12.48 8.83
C ALA A 8 7.58 -11.33 8.24
N ILE A 9 8.38 -11.60 7.19
CA ILE A 9 9.18 -10.59 6.50
C ILE A 9 8.28 -9.48 5.95
N ALA A 10 7.22 -9.84 5.22
CA ALA A 10 6.30 -8.84 4.65
C ALA A 10 5.62 -8.01 5.74
N CYS A 11 5.13 -8.64 6.82
CA CYS A 11 4.50 -7.94 7.94
C CYS A 11 5.46 -6.97 8.65
N LEU A 12 6.67 -7.43 8.99
CA LEU A 12 7.66 -6.62 9.70
C LEU A 12 8.12 -5.44 8.85
N ILE A 13 8.43 -5.69 7.59
CA ILE A 13 8.89 -4.64 6.70
C ILE A 13 7.76 -3.63 6.47
N TRP A 14 6.58 -4.04 6.02
CA TRP A 14 5.50 -3.09 5.77
C TRP A 14 4.97 -2.42 7.05
N GLY A 15 4.98 -3.13 8.20
CA GLY A 15 4.64 -2.52 9.48
C GLY A 15 5.58 -1.39 9.90
N SER A 16 6.85 -1.47 9.53
CA SER A 16 7.84 -0.43 9.83
C SER A 16 7.97 0.64 8.73
N THR A 17 7.43 0.42 7.52
CA THR A 17 7.55 1.41 6.44
C THR A 17 6.83 2.72 6.73
N PHE A 18 5.70 2.69 7.43
CA PHE A 18 4.99 3.90 7.83
C PHE A 18 5.88 4.79 8.72
N TRP A 19 6.47 4.24 9.77
CA TRP A 19 7.45 4.97 10.56
C TRP A 19 8.68 5.39 9.74
N ALA A 20 9.20 4.53 8.86
CA ALA A 20 10.38 4.85 8.07
C ALA A 20 10.16 6.01 7.08
N ILE A 21 8.91 6.27 6.67
CA ILE A 21 8.55 7.45 5.88
C ILE A 21 8.82 8.73 6.68
N THR A 22 8.59 8.74 7.99
CA THR A 22 8.82 9.93 8.81
C THR A 22 10.29 10.39 8.80
N LEU A 23 11.25 9.47 8.59
CA LEU A 23 12.66 9.80 8.43
C LEU A 23 12.93 10.66 7.19
N GLN A 24 12.04 10.64 6.20
CA GLN A 24 12.16 11.39 4.96
C GLN A 24 11.37 12.71 4.96
N LEU A 25 10.50 12.92 5.95
CA LEU A 25 9.68 14.13 6.03
C LEU A 25 10.50 15.33 6.49
N GLY A 26 10.15 16.52 5.97
CA GLY A 26 10.72 17.81 6.39
C GLY A 26 12.05 18.19 5.75
N ASP A 27 12.75 17.28 5.04
CA ASP A 27 14.03 17.57 4.36
C ASP A 27 13.82 17.98 2.90
N VAL A 28 12.99 17.21 2.20
CA VAL A 28 12.57 17.50 0.83
C VAL A 28 11.06 17.29 0.67
N ALA A 29 10.49 17.82 -0.40
CA ALA A 29 9.07 17.63 -0.68
C ALA A 29 8.71 16.13 -0.81
N PRO A 30 7.53 15.69 -0.34
CA PRO A 30 7.06 14.31 -0.44
C PRO A 30 7.20 13.73 -1.85
N ALA A 31 6.87 14.48 -2.89
CA ALA A 31 7.00 14.06 -4.28
C ALA A 31 8.43 13.69 -4.65
N VAL A 32 9.42 14.45 -4.18
CA VAL A 32 10.85 14.18 -4.46
C VAL A 32 11.28 12.87 -3.78
N SER A 33 10.86 12.66 -2.52
CA SER A 33 11.14 11.41 -1.79
C SER A 33 10.55 10.19 -2.50
N ILE A 34 9.34 10.32 -3.06
CA ILE A 34 8.66 9.26 -3.82
C ILE A 34 9.42 8.95 -5.11
N VAL A 35 9.84 9.99 -5.84
CA VAL A 35 10.64 9.82 -7.07
C VAL A 35 11.95 9.09 -6.76
N TYR A 36 12.67 9.47 -5.71
CA TYR A 36 13.90 8.79 -5.31
C TYR A 36 13.64 7.36 -4.88
N ARG A 37 12.61 7.11 -4.06
CA ARG A 37 12.25 5.79 -3.56
C ARG A 37 11.90 4.82 -4.68
N PHE A 38 10.93 5.17 -5.52
CA PHE A 38 10.46 4.24 -6.55
C PHE A 38 11.34 4.26 -7.79
N GLY A 39 12.06 5.33 -8.06
CA GLY A 39 13.10 5.35 -9.07
C GLY A 39 14.21 4.36 -8.74
N LEU A 40 14.73 4.37 -7.50
CA LEU A 40 15.73 3.41 -7.04
C LEU A 40 15.19 1.96 -7.04
N ALA A 41 13.95 1.77 -6.55
CA ALA A 41 13.33 0.45 -6.53
C ALA A 41 13.12 -0.12 -7.94
N SER A 42 12.61 0.70 -8.87
CA SER A 42 12.43 0.34 -10.27
C SER A 42 13.76 0.00 -10.94
N ALA A 43 14.79 0.85 -10.78
CA ALA A 43 16.12 0.59 -11.30
C ALA A 43 16.72 -0.72 -10.78
N THR A 44 16.56 -0.98 -9.48
CA THR A 44 17.01 -2.24 -8.85
C THR A 44 16.31 -3.45 -9.46
N LEU A 45 14.99 -3.38 -9.66
CA LEU A 45 14.21 -4.46 -10.26
C LEU A 45 14.55 -4.68 -11.74
N PHE A 46 14.74 -3.62 -12.52
CA PHE A 46 15.20 -3.75 -13.92
C PHE A 46 16.58 -4.35 -14.00
N SER A 47 17.51 -3.92 -13.14
CA SER A 47 18.86 -4.50 -13.06
C SER A 47 18.82 -5.98 -12.72
N TRP A 48 17.97 -6.36 -11.75
CA TRP A 48 17.74 -7.77 -11.40
C TRP A 48 17.19 -8.59 -12.55
N CYS A 49 16.21 -8.08 -13.31
CA CYS A 49 15.65 -8.75 -14.47
C CYS A 49 16.71 -8.93 -15.59
N LEU A 50 17.53 -7.89 -15.83
CA LEU A 50 18.63 -7.95 -16.80
C LEU A 50 19.67 -9.01 -16.43
N LEU A 51 20.09 -9.06 -15.17
CA LEU A 51 21.04 -10.06 -14.66
C LEU A 51 20.52 -11.48 -14.79
N ARG A 52 19.19 -11.67 -14.78
CA ARG A 52 18.55 -12.97 -15.02
C ARG A 52 18.36 -13.31 -16.51
N GLY A 53 18.70 -12.39 -17.41
CA GLY A 53 18.49 -12.56 -18.84
C GLY A 53 17.04 -12.31 -19.31
N ASP A 54 16.20 -11.70 -18.45
CA ASP A 54 14.81 -11.41 -18.82
C ASP A 54 14.76 -10.31 -19.89
N ARG A 55 13.87 -10.47 -20.89
CA ARG A 55 13.60 -9.43 -21.89
C ARG A 55 12.76 -8.32 -21.26
N LEU A 56 13.27 -7.08 -21.21
CA LEU A 56 12.57 -5.96 -20.59
C LEU A 56 11.36 -5.44 -21.38
N ARG A 57 11.29 -5.75 -22.69
CA ARG A 57 10.17 -5.32 -23.53
C ARG A 57 8.88 -6.03 -23.15
N MET A 58 7.82 -5.22 -22.98
CA MET A 58 6.47 -5.68 -22.68
C MET A 58 5.49 -5.16 -23.73
N PRO A 59 4.52 -5.96 -24.18
CA PRO A 59 3.49 -5.51 -25.12
C PRO A 59 2.71 -4.31 -24.59
N TRP A 60 2.29 -3.41 -25.47
CA TRP A 60 1.52 -2.22 -25.08
C TRP A 60 0.22 -2.56 -24.34
N LYS A 61 -0.38 -3.68 -24.68
CA LYS A 61 -1.56 -4.22 -24.00
C LYS A 61 -1.33 -4.43 -22.50
N VAL A 62 -0.12 -4.85 -22.10
CA VAL A 62 0.28 -5.03 -20.70
C VAL A 62 0.73 -3.71 -20.09
N GLN A 63 1.50 -2.90 -20.86
CA GLN A 63 2.03 -1.62 -20.42
C GLN A 63 0.94 -0.68 -19.90
N ARG A 64 -0.20 -0.59 -20.59
CA ARG A 64 -1.32 0.27 -20.15
C ARG A 64 -1.84 -0.09 -18.75
N TRP A 65 -1.88 -1.38 -18.40
CA TRP A 65 -2.29 -1.82 -17.08
C TRP A 65 -1.22 -1.53 -16.03
N MET A 66 0.07 -1.70 -16.38
CA MET A 66 1.19 -1.32 -15.51
C MET A 66 1.25 0.20 -15.30
N MET A 67 0.94 1.01 -16.31
CA MET A 67 0.79 2.46 -16.17
C MET A 67 -0.33 2.81 -15.19
N LEU A 68 -1.51 2.22 -15.35
CA LEU A 68 -2.64 2.45 -14.45
C LEU A 68 -2.31 2.04 -13.02
N GLN A 69 -1.71 0.85 -12.83
CA GLN A 69 -1.23 0.38 -11.53
C GLN A 69 -0.19 1.34 -10.95
N GLY A 70 0.78 1.76 -11.76
CA GLY A 70 1.86 2.65 -11.36
C GLY A 70 1.33 4.00 -10.89
N VAL A 71 0.47 4.62 -11.68
CA VAL A 71 -0.14 5.92 -11.33
C VAL A 71 -1.04 5.80 -10.10
N ALA A 72 -1.88 4.79 -10.01
CA ALA A 72 -2.79 4.63 -8.88
C ALA A 72 -2.03 4.32 -7.58
N THR A 73 -1.13 3.33 -7.60
CA THR A 73 -0.41 2.88 -6.40
C THR A 73 0.81 3.76 -6.13
N PHE A 74 1.78 3.81 -7.05
CA PHE A 74 3.11 4.37 -6.78
C PHE A 74 3.20 5.89 -6.99
N ALA A 75 2.18 6.51 -7.61
CA ALA A 75 2.07 7.97 -7.67
C ALA A 75 1.03 8.46 -6.67
N ILE A 76 -0.28 8.40 -6.99
CA ILE A 76 -1.34 9.06 -6.23
C ILE A 76 -1.38 8.56 -4.78
N SER A 77 -1.44 7.24 -4.57
CA SER A 77 -1.53 6.69 -3.22
C SER A 77 -0.34 7.08 -2.35
N TYR A 78 0.89 7.02 -2.88
CA TYR A 78 2.07 7.38 -2.09
C TYR A 78 2.22 8.88 -1.89
N VAL A 79 1.85 9.73 -2.86
CA VAL A 79 1.81 11.20 -2.64
C VAL A 79 0.83 11.52 -1.51
N CYS A 80 -0.35 10.91 -1.54
CA CYS A 80 -1.34 11.06 -0.47
C CYS A 80 -0.81 10.54 0.88
N THR A 81 -0.17 9.36 0.91
CA THR A 81 0.40 8.77 2.14
C THR A 81 1.48 9.66 2.74
N TYR A 82 2.49 10.03 1.96
CA TYR A 82 3.59 10.87 2.46
C TYR A 82 3.11 12.24 2.91
N THR A 83 2.14 12.82 2.20
CA THR A 83 1.58 14.11 2.60
C THR A 83 0.70 13.98 3.85
N SER A 84 -0.06 12.89 3.99
CA SER A 84 -0.88 12.65 5.18
C SER A 84 -0.02 12.47 6.44
N GLU A 85 1.13 11.81 6.34
CA GLU A 85 2.06 11.63 7.47
C GLU A 85 2.77 12.92 7.92
N GLN A 86 2.62 14.02 7.17
CA GLN A 86 3.03 15.34 7.67
C GLN A 86 2.05 15.89 8.72
N TYR A 87 0.83 15.37 8.78
CA TYR A 87 -0.27 15.86 9.61
C TYR A 87 -0.82 14.83 10.59
N LEU A 88 -0.57 13.54 10.33
CA LEU A 88 -1.01 12.40 11.13
C LEU A 88 0.18 11.56 11.60
N VAL A 89 0.04 10.97 12.77
CA VAL A 89 0.97 9.94 13.25
C VAL A 89 0.95 8.74 12.31
N SER A 90 2.10 8.16 12.01
CA SER A 90 2.22 7.05 11.04
C SER A 90 1.34 5.84 11.39
N ALA A 91 1.14 5.56 12.68
CA ALA A 91 0.21 4.53 13.16
C ALA A 91 -1.22 4.72 12.67
N LEU A 92 -1.73 5.96 12.72
CA LEU A 92 -3.10 6.26 12.29
C LEU A 92 -3.27 6.04 10.78
N VAL A 93 -2.27 6.45 10.00
CA VAL A 93 -2.26 6.20 8.55
C VAL A 93 -2.24 4.69 8.28
N ALA A 94 -1.39 3.92 8.96
CA ALA A 94 -1.32 2.48 8.82
C ALA A 94 -2.65 1.78 9.14
N VAL A 95 -3.36 2.21 10.20
CA VAL A 95 -4.67 1.65 10.57
C VAL A 95 -5.71 1.94 9.49
N LEU A 96 -5.69 3.14 8.87
CA LEU A 96 -6.61 3.45 7.78
C LEU A 96 -6.41 2.54 6.56
N PHE A 97 -5.20 2.06 6.29
CA PHE A 97 -4.95 1.09 5.22
C PHE A 97 -5.67 -0.26 5.41
N VAL A 98 -6.13 -0.57 6.62
CA VAL A 98 -7.03 -1.70 6.89
C VAL A 98 -8.32 -1.61 6.04
N LEU A 99 -8.80 -0.39 5.74
CA LEU A 99 -9.98 -0.18 4.91
C LEU A 99 -9.85 -0.73 3.48
N MET A 100 -8.64 -0.97 2.99
CA MET A 100 -8.42 -1.61 1.69
C MET A 100 -9.12 -2.98 1.58
N VAL A 101 -9.28 -3.69 2.69
CA VAL A 101 -10.01 -4.97 2.72
C VAL A 101 -11.47 -4.79 2.29
N PHE A 102 -12.06 -3.62 2.51
CA PHE A 102 -13.43 -3.30 2.11
C PHE A 102 -13.51 -2.66 0.74
N TRP A 103 -12.53 -1.81 0.38
CA TRP A 103 -12.47 -1.23 -0.97
C TRP A 103 -12.22 -2.30 -2.04
N THR A 104 -11.42 -3.33 -1.73
CA THR A 104 -11.06 -4.38 -2.70
C THR A 104 -12.27 -5.12 -3.28
N PRO A 105 -13.23 -5.63 -2.49
CA PRO A 105 -14.44 -6.25 -3.03
C PRO A 105 -15.31 -5.29 -3.85
N ILE A 106 -15.39 -4.03 -3.43
CA ILE A 106 -16.14 -2.99 -4.16
C ILE A 106 -15.49 -2.78 -5.53
N CYS A 107 -14.18 -2.58 -5.59
CA CYS A 107 -13.44 -2.45 -6.85
C CYS A 107 -13.56 -3.71 -7.72
N ASN A 108 -13.49 -4.91 -7.12
CA ASN A 108 -13.68 -6.17 -7.84
C ASN A 108 -15.10 -6.31 -8.40
N ARG A 109 -16.11 -5.80 -7.70
CA ARG A 109 -17.50 -5.77 -8.21
C ARG A 109 -17.58 -4.95 -9.49
N PHE A 110 -16.98 -3.75 -9.50
CA PHE A 110 -17.00 -2.88 -10.68
C PHE A 110 -16.13 -3.42 -11.83
N MET A 111 -14.99 -4.03 -11.52
CA MET A 111 -14.01 -4.44 -12.53
C MET A 111 -14.26 -5.85 -13.09
N PHE A 112 -14.77 -6.76 -12.27
CA PHE A 112 -14.94 -8.19 -12.59
C PHE A 112 -16.37 -8.71 -12.37
N GLY A 113 -17.30 -7.87 -11.90
CA GLY A 113 -18.69 -8.28 -11.66
C GLY A 113 -18.89 -9.21 -10.45
N THR A 114 -17.89 -9.36 -9.57
CA THR A 114 -17.95 -10.26 -8.39
C THR A 114 -19.06 -9.85 -7.42
N PRO A 115 -19.87 -10.78 -6.86
CA PRO A 115 -20.93 -10.44 -5.94
C PRO A 115 -20.37 -9.98 -4.59
N LEU A 116 -21.02 -8.96 -4.01
CA LEU A 116 -20.75 -8.52 -2.63
C LEU A 116 -21.62 -9.34 -1.67
N THR A 117 -21.01 -9.86 -0.61
CA THR A 117 -21.71 -10.66 0.40
C THR A 117 -22.16 -9.79 1.57
N TRP A 118 -23.26 -10.19 2.24
CA TRP A 118 -23.73 -9.53 3.46
C TRP A 118 -22.63 -9.44 4.55
N ARG A 119 -21.82 -10.47 4.63
CA ARG A 119 -20.70 -10.54 5.58
C ARG A 119 -19.64 -9.44 5.33
N MET A 120 -19.39 -9.09 4.07
CA MET A 120 -18.49 -8.01 3.72
C MET A 120 -19.07 -6.65 4.14
N TRP A 121 -20.39 -6.45 3.95
CA TRP A 121 -21.05 -5.23 4.38
C TRP A 121 -21.09 -5.09 5.90
N SER A 122 -21.38 -6.16 6.65
CA SER A 122 -21.35 -6.12 8.12
C SER A 122 -19.95 -5.85 8.67
N ALA A 123 -18.92 -6.48 8.10
CA ALA A 123 -17.54 -6.20 8.48
C ALA A 123 -17.12 -4.76 8.15
N ALA A 124 -17.53 -4.24 6.99
CA ALA A 124 -17.27 -2.85 6.61
C ALA A 124 -17.92 -1.87 7.60
N ALA A 125 -19.19 -2.10 7.98
CA ALA A 125 -19.89 -1.27 8.96
C ALA A 125 -19.16 -1.25 10.32
N VAL A 126 -18.72 -2.42 10.81
CA VAL A 126 -17.96 -2.53 12.07
C VAL A 126 -16.62 -1.80 11.96
N SER A 127 -15.91 -1.92 10.81
CA SER A 127 -14.67 -1.21 10.61
C SER A 127 -14.85 0.31 10.55
N ILE A 128 -15.92 0.78 9.90
CA ILE A 128 -16.26 2.22 9.86
C ILE A 128 -16.54 2.73 11.28
N CYS A 129 -17.29 1.99 12.08
CA CYS A 129 -17.47 2.33 13.50
C CYS A 129 -16.14 2.41 14.25
N GLY A 130 -15.23 1.44 14.00
CA GLY A 130 -13.90 1.45 14.58
C GLY A 130 -13.08 2.67 14.16
N VAL A 131 -13.13 3.06 12.89
CA VAL A 131 -12.46 4.28 12.38
C VAL A 131 -13.07 5.54 13.02
N ILE A 132 -14.40 5.63 13.13
CA ILE A 132 -15.06 6.77 13.78
C ILE A 132 -14.59 6.89 15.24
N LEU A 133 -14.53 5.79 15.99
CA LEU A 133 -14.05 5.80 17.37
C LEU A 133 -12.56 6.16 17.46
N LEU A 134 -11.74 5.62 16.57
CA LEU A 134 -10.30 5.90 16.50
C LEU A 134 -10.01 7.40 16.28
N PHE A 135 -10.82 8.04 15.45
CA PHE A 135 -10.61 9.43 15.05
C PHE A 135 -11.53 10.42 15.77
N TYR A 136 -12.38 9.96 16.70
CA TYR A 136 -13.36 10.80 17.36
C TYR A 136 -12.72 11.96 18.12
N GLU A 137 -11.79 11.67 19.03
CA GLU A 137 -11.08 12.71 19.80
C GLU A 137 -10.20 13.60 18.89
N PRO A 138 -9.32 13.03 18.03
CA PRO A 138 -8.55 13.84 17.08
C PRO A 138 -9.40 14.74 16.18
N ILE A 139 -10.54 14.25 15.66
CA ILE A 139 -11.44 15.06 14.83
C ILE A 139 -12.10 16.16 15.65
N SER A 140 -12.56 15.86 16.88
CA SER A 140 -13.20 16.85 17.74
C SER A 140 -12.24 18.00 18.11
N HIS A 141 -10.98 17.67 18.40
CA HIS A 141 -9.95 18.68 18.64
C HIS A 141 -9.66 19.51 17.39
N ALA A 142 -9.50 18.86 16.21
CA ALA A 142 -9.28 19.55 14.95
C ALA A 142 -10.45 20.45 14.56
N TRP A 143 -11.70 20.03 14.84
CA TRP A 143 -12.88 20.84 14.60
C TRP A 143 -12.92 22.09 15.48
N ASN A 144 -12.62 21.94 16.77
CA ASN A 144 -12.54 23.05 17.70
C ASN A 144 -11.40 24.04 17.32
N ASP A 145 -10.26 23.50 16.85
CA ASP A 145 -9.16 24.31 16.32
C ASP A 145 -9.61 25.16 15.12
N ILE A 146 -10.33 24.55 14.16
CA ILE A 146 -10.86 25.26 13.00
C ILE A 146 -11.83 26.37 13.43
N LEU A 147 -12.74 26.09 14.38
CA LEU A 147 -13.67 27.10 14.90
C LEU A 147 -12.96 28.26 15.59
N ALA A 148 -11.77 28.01 16.14
CA ALA A 148 -10.88 29.01 16.73
C ALA A 148 -9.98 29.71 15.69
N GLY A 149 -10.15 29.45 14.38
CA GLY A 149 -9.35 30.05 13.31
C GLY A 149 -8.09 29.27 12.94
N GLY A 150 -7.97 28.02 13.39
CA GLY A 150 -6.86 27.13 13.08
C GLY A 150 -6.87 26.56 11.65
N SER A 151 -5.84 25.82 11.30
CA SER A 151 -5.50 25.47 9.92
C SER A 151 -6.26 24.28 9.30
N GLY A 152 -6.92 23.44 10.12
CA GLY A 152 -7.60 22.22 9.63
C GLY A 152 -6.69 21.15 9.00
N HIS A 153 -5.40 21.22 9.18
CA HIS A 153 -4.39 20.32 8.59
C HIS A 153 -4.64 18.85 8.93
N PHE A 154 -5.16 18.57 10.12
CA PHE A 154 -5.50 17.21 10.52
C PHE A 154 -6.56 16.58 9.58
N LEU A 155 -7.64 17.32 9.27
CA LEU A 155 -8.69 16.84 8.37
C LEU A 155 -8.18 16.64 6.93
N LEU A 156 -7.27 17.52 6.49
CA LEU A 156 -6.57 17.34 5.21
C LEU A 156 -5.78 16.03 5.21
N GLY A 157 -4.97 15.79 6.25
CA GLY A 157 -4.21 14.56 6.42
C GLY A 157 -5.09 13.31 6.40
N LEU A 158 -6.22 13.34 7.11
CA LEU A 158 -7.20 12.25 7.14
C LEU A 158 -7.80 11.99 5.75
N GLY A 159 -8.22 13.05 5.04
CA GLY A 159 -8.76 12.93 3.68
C GLY A 159 -7.74 12.36 2.70
N LEU A 160 -6.48 12.79 2.78
CA LEU A 160 -5.39 12.25 1.97
C LEU A 160 -5.12 10.77 2.28
N ALA A 161 -5.09 10.38 3.55
CA ALA A 161 -4.91 8.98 3.94
C ALA A 161 -6.05 8.08 3.41
N LEU A 162 -7.30 8.54 3.48
CA LEU A 162 -8.45 7.83 2.88
C LEU A 162 -8.31 7.72 1.36
N CYS A 163 -7.94 8.80 0.68
CA CYS A 163 -7.65 8.78 -0.76
C CYS A 163 -6.54 7.78 -1.11
N ALA A 164 -5.48 7.72 -0.29
CA ALA A 164 -4.40 6.77 -0.45
C ALA A 164 -4.89 5.31 -0.40
N THR A 165 -5.80 4.97 0.52
CA THR A 165 -6.35 3.61 0.62
C THR A 165 -7.15 3.21 -0.61
N VAL A 166 -7.98 4.11 -1.13
CA VAL A 166 -8.80 3.87 -2.32
C VAL A 166 -7.92 3.69 -3.56
N THR A 167 -6.98 4.60 -3.79
CA THR A 167 -6.10 4.57 -4.97
C THR A 167 -5.14 3.40 -4.94
N SER A 168 -4.62 3.04 -3.76
CA SER A 168 -3.84 1.81 -3.57
C SER A 168 -4.66 0.55 -3.89
N THR A 169 -5.93 0.52 -3.47
CA THR A 169 -6.84 -0.58 -3.79
C THR A 169 -7.07 -0.72 -5.29
N ILE A 170 -7.31 0.39 -6.00
CA ILE A 170 -7.48 0.37 -7.46
C ILE A 170 -6.24 -0.25 -8.11
N GLY A 171 -5.03 0.19 -7.72
CA GLY A 171 -3.80 -0.37 -8.24
C GLY A 171 -3.63 -1.87 -7.95
N ASN A 172 -3.99 -2.33 -6.74
CA ASN A 172 -3.93 -3.74 -6.38
C ASN A 172 -4.92 -4.60 -7.19
N VAL A 173 -6.11 -4.10 -7.47
CA VAL A 173 -7.09 -4.80 -8.31
C VAL A 173 -6.62 -4.88 -9.77
N VAL A 174 -5.97 -3.82 -10.27
CA VAL A 174 -5.36 -3.81 -11.61
C VAL A 174 -4.24 -4.84 -11.75
N VAL A 175 -3.52 -5.18 -10.68
CA VAL A 175 -2.49 -6.24 -10.70
C VAL A 175 -3.06 -7.57 -11.23
N VAL A 176 -4.33 -7.88 -10.96
CA VAL A 176 -4.98 -9.10 -11.47
C VAL A 176 -4.96 -9.10 -13.01
N LYS A 177 -5.28 -7.95 -13.63
CA LYS A 177 -5.23 -7.81 -15.10
C LYS A 177 -3.80 -7.89 -15.65
N VAL A 178 -2.83 -7.32 -14.95
CA VAL A 178 -1.42 -7.44 -15.34
C VAL A 178 -0.98 -8.90 -15.33
N ARG A 179 -1.43 -9.68 -14.34
CA ARG A 179 -1.07 -11.11 -14.20
C ARG A 179 -1.68 -12.01 -15.26
N GLU A 180 -2.89 -11.72 -15.74
CA GLU A 180 -3.51 -12.44 -16.84
C GLU A 180 -2.64 -12.38 -18.11
N GLU A 181 -1.84 -11.32 -18.26
CA GLU A 181 -1.06 -11.05 -19.46
C GLU A 181 0.46 -11.31 -19.26
N SER A 182 0.97 -11.42 -18.03
CA SER A 182 2.39 -11.64 -17.74
C SER A 182 2.61 -12.38 -16.43
N SER A 183 3.47 -13.39 -16.48
CA SER A 183 3.90 -14.18 -15.31
C SER A 183 5.12 -13.60 -14.58
N ASN A 184 5.89 -12.70 -15.21
CA ASN A 184 7.09 -12.12 -14.60
C ASN A 184 6.72 -10.96 -13.66
N VAL A 185 6.51 -11.30 -12.39
CA VAL A 185 6.10 -10.37 -11.33
C VAL A 185 7.12 -9.24 -11.13
N PHE A 186 8.43 -9.54 -11.12
CA PHE A 186 9.46 -8.54 -10.89
C PHE A 186 9.53 -7.52 -12.01
N LEU A 187 9.40 -7.97 -13.25
CA LEU A 187 9.40 -7.08 -14.42
C LEU A 187 8.16 -6.20 -14.46
N THR A 188 6.97 -6.76 -14.17
CA THR A 188 5.73 -5.96 -14.12
C THR A 188 5.76 -4.93 -13.00
N MET A 189 6.35 -5.27 -11.84
CA MET A 189 6.57 -4.32 -10.76
C MET A 189 7.56 -3.22 -11.16
N ALA A 190 8.68 -3.58 -11.80
CA ALA A 190 9.66 -2.60 -12.28
C ALA A 190 9.00 -1.55 -13.16
N TRP A 191 8.19 -1.99 -14.14
CA TRP A 191 7.46 -1.09 -15.03
C TRP A 191 6.39 -0.26 -14.30
N ALA A 192 5.62 -0.86 -13.39
CA ALA A 192 4.62 -0.12 -12.63
C ALA A 192 5.26 0.97 -11.75
N MET A 193 6.36 0.66 -11.06
CA MET A 193 7.11 1.65 -10.28
C MET A 193 7.73 2.72 -11.17
N PHE A 194 8.25 2.36 -12.35
CA PHE A 194 8.76 3.31 -13.34
C PHE A 194 7.69 4.31 -13.77
N TRP A 195 6.50 3.84 -14.18
CA TRP A 195 5.40 4.71 -14.60
C TRP A 195 4.89 5.61 -13.46
N GLY A 196 4.80 5.08 -12.24
CA GLY A 196 4.47 5.86 -11.06
C GLY A 196 5.51 6.96 -10.79
N THR A 197 6.80 6.60 -10.83
CA THR A 197 7.91 7.56 -10.68
C THR A 197 7.85 8.65 -11.75
N LEU A 198 7.65 8.26 -13.00
CA LEU A 198 7.57 9.20 -14.12
C LEU A 198 6.39 10.16 -13.95
N ALA A 199 5.22 9.67 -13.52
CA ALA A 199 4.05 10.50 -13.28
C ALA A 199 4.30 11.54 -12.17
N VAL A 200 4.88 11.12 -11.03
CA VAL A 200 5.20 12.04 -9.93
C VAL A 200 6.29 13.03 -10.33
N ALA A 201 7.33 12.56 -11.01
CA ALA A 201 8.42 13.43 -11.48
C ALA A 201 7.91 14.49 -12.47
N SER A 202 7.07 14.09 -13.44
CA SER A 202 6.45 15.00 -14.39
C SER A 202 5.58 16.04 -13.69
N TRP A 203 4.74 15.61 -12.73
CA TRP A 203 3.92 16.52 -11.95
C TRP A 203 4.77 17.50 -11.11
N ALA A 204 5.81 17.01 -10.44
CA ALA A 204 6.70 17.82 -9.63
C ALA A 204 7.44 18.89 -10.46
N LEU A 205 7.93 18.51 -11.66
CA LEU A 205 8.57 19.45 -12.58
C LEU A 205 7.60 20.51 -13.10
N LEU A 206 6.37 20.11 -13.48
CA LEU A 206 5.35 21.04 -13.99
C LEU A 206 4.85 22.01 -12.92
N THR A 207 4.87 21.62 -11.64
CA THR A 207 4.45 22.46 -10.51
C THR A 207 5.61 23.23 -9.87
N GLY A 208 6.82 23.13 -10.44
CA GLY A 208 7.99 23.86 -9.95
C GLY A 208 8.55 23.34 -8.62
N VAL A 209 8.27 22.08 -8.25
CA VAL A 209 8.87 21.48 -7.06
C VAL A 209 10.36 21.28 -7.27
N GLU A 210 11.18 21.86 -6.40
CA GLU A 210 12.62 21.76 -6.48
C GLU A 210 13.13 20.37 -6.09
N PHE A 211 13.92 19.76 -6.96
CA PHE A 211 14.65 18.52 -6.68
C PHE A 211 15.95 18.85 -5.94
N ARG A 212 15.91 18.76 -4.62
CA ARG A 212 17.08 18.96 -3.76
C ARG A 212 17.62 17.62 -3.28
N LEU A 213 18.96 17.54 -3.16
CA LEU A 213 19.57 16.39 -2.49
C LEU A 213 19.39 16.53 -0.99
N PRO A 214 18.92 15.45 -0.33
CA PRO A 214 18.70 15.46 1.12
C PRO A 214 20.02 15.64 1.88
N SER A 215 19.98 16.44 2.94
CA SER A 215 21.14 16.74 3.77
C SER A 215 21.33 15.76 4.94
N ARG A 216 20.22 15.20 5.46
CA ARG A 216 20.24 14.36 6.65
C ARG A 216 20.64 12.92 6.36
N PRO A 217 21.62 12.33 7.10
CA PRO A 217 21.96 10.91 6.95
C PRO A 217 20.78 9.95 7.20
N SER A 218 19.89 10.29 8.15
CA SER A 218 18.67 9.52 8.43
C SER A 218 17.75 9.40 7.23
N TYR A 219 17.67 10.44 6.40
CA TYR A 219 16.89 10.39 5.16
C TYR A 219 17.42 9.31 4.20
N TRP A 220 18.73 9.25 4.00
CA TRP A 220 19.35 8.26 3.11
C TRP A 220 19.17 6.84 3.61
N ALA A 221 19.28 6.63 4.94
CA ALA A 221 18.99 5.34 5.56
C ALA A 221 17.52 4.94 5.33
N GLY A 222 16.58 5.88 5.55
CA GLY A 222 15.16 5.71 5.26
C GLY A 222 14.90 5.41 3.78
N LEU A 223 15.54 6.16 2.87
CA LEU A 223 15.41 5.96 1.43
C LEU A 223 15.85 4.56 0.99
N LEU A 224 17.02 4.12 1.41
CA LEU A 224 17.54 2.79 1.08
C LEU A 224 16.64 1.70 1.68
N TYR A 225 16.23 1.85 2.94
CA TYR A 225 15.32 0.93 3.58
C TYR A 225 13.99 0.82 2.84
N LEU A 226 13.34 1.94 2.57
CA LEU A 226 12.04 1.99 1.90
C LEU A 226 12.10 1.50 0.44
N SER A 227 13.20 1.81 -0.28
CA SER A 227 13.36 1.37 -1.67
C SER A 227 13.65 -0.12 -1.75
N LEU A 228 14.63 -0.63 -1.01
CA LEU A 228 15.08 -2.02 -1.13
C LEU A 228 14.21 -2.98 -0.32
N PHE A 229 14.00 -2.70 0.96
CA PHE A 229 13.20 -3.58 1.81
C PHE A 229 11.70 -3.33 1.60
N GLY A 230 11.24 -2.10 1.74
CA GLY A 230 9.82 -1.75 1.64
C GLY A 230 9.22 -1.96 0.26
N SER A 231 9.99 -1.78 -0.81
CA SER A 231 9.48 -1.87 -2.18
C SER A 231 9.93 -3.14 -2.90
N VAL A 232 11.21 -3.53 -2.87
CA VAL A 232 11.68 -4.71 -3.60
C VAL A 232 11.42 -6.00 -2.81
N ILE A 233 11.92 -6.09 -1.57
CA ILE A 233 11.89 -7.34 -0.79
C ILE A 233 10.47 -7.65 -0.29
N ALA A 234 9.76 -6.67 0.29
CA ALA A 234 8.44 -6.90 0.83
C ALA A 234 7.41 -7.30 -0.22
N PHE A 235 7.38 -6.61 -1.38
CA PHE A 235 6.51 -7.03 -2.49
C PHE A 235 6.94 -8.38 -3.08
N GLY A 236 8.25 -8.65 -3.20
CA GLY A 236 8.75 -9.94 -3.63
C GLY A 236 8.30 -11.08 -2.70
N ALA A 237 8.40 -10.89 -1.38
CA ALA A 237 7.91 -11.84 -0.38
C ALA A 237 6.39 -12.03 -0.47
N TYR A 238 5.64 -10.93 -0.56
CA TYR A 238 4.17 -10.93 -0.66
C TYR A 238 3.67 -11.67 -1.90
N PHE A 239 4.23 -11.40 -3.06
CA PHE A 239 3.80 -12.07 -4.29
C PHE A 239 4.20 -13.55 -4.29
N THR A 240 5.38 -13.89 -3.77
CA THR A 240 5.77 -15.31 -3.59
C THR A 240 4.80 -16.02 -2.63
N LEU A 241 4.38 -15.32 -1.57
CA LEU A 241 3.42 -15.86 -0.61
C LEU A 241 2.06 -16.11 -1.26
N ILE A 242 1.55 -15.18 -2.06
CA ILE A 242 0.30 -15.35 -2.82
C ILE A 242 0.36 -16.61 -3.71
N HIS A 243 1.49 -16.85 -4.39
CA HIS A 243 1.66 -18.05 -5.21
C HIS A 243 1.59 -19.33 -4.39
N ARG A 244 2.09 -19.33 -3.14
CA ARG A 244 2.20 -20.55 -2.33
C ARG A 244 0.95 -20.87 -1.52
N ILE A 245 0.30 -19.86 -0.94
CA ILE A 245 -0.81 -20.06 0.00
C ILE A 245 -2.12 -19.39 -0.45
N GLY A 246 -2.11 -18.77 -1.65
CA GLY A 246 -3.24 -18.05 -2.21
C GLY A 246 -3.41 -16.64 -1.63
N SER A 247 -4.13 -15.79 -2.39
CA SER A 247 -4.38 -14.39 -2.04
C SER A 247 -5.15 -14.25 -0.72
N GLN A 248 -6.10 -15.15 -0.45
CA GLN A 248 -6.92 -15.12 0.76
C GLN A 248 -6.12 -15.26 2.06
N LYS A 249 -5.08 -16.10 2.08
CA LYS A 249 -4.21 -16.24 3.25
C LYS A 249 -3.17 -15.14 3.31
N ALA A 250 -2.66 -14.68 2.17
CA ALA A 250 -1.68 -13.59 2.10
C ALA A 250 -2.26 -12.25 2.59
N VAL A 251 -3.56 -12.01 2.42
CA VAL A 251 -4.25 -10.78 2.87
C VAL A 251 -4.19 -10.57 4.40
N TYR A 252 -3.96 -11.63 5.20
CA TYR A 252 -3.76 -11.44 6.65
C TYR A 252 -2.54 -10.56 7.01
N ILE A 253 -1.62 -10.32 6.08
CA ILE A 253 -0.58 -9.30 6.23
C ILE A 253 -1.20 -7.93 6.52
N GLY A 254 -2.30 -7.58 5.86
CA GLY A 254 -3.04 -6.33 6.09
C GLY A 254 -3.64 -6.19 7.49
N VAL A 255 -3.76 -7.28 8.27
CA VAL A 255 -4.18 -7.23 9.68
C VAL A 255 -2.98 -7.06 10.61
N VAL A 256 -1.88 -7.74 10.32
CA VAL A 256 -0.68 -7.74 11.19
C VAL A 256 0.13 -6.45 11.02
N THR A 257 0.23 -5.95 9.81
CA THR A 257 0.99 -4.71 9.48
C THR A 257 0.61 -3.51 10.35
N PRO A 258 -0.67 -3.13 10.51
CA PRO A 258 -1.06 -2.01 11.38
C PRO A 258 -0.71 -2.23 12.85
N VAL A 259 -0.80 -3.48 13.34
CA VAL A 259 -0.40 -3.79 14.72
C VAL A 259 1.07 -3.48 14.95
N ILE A 260 1.93 -3.90 14.02
CA ILE A 260 3.37 -3.62 14.09
C ILE A 260 3.63 -2.11 13.99
N SER A 261 2.92 -1.41 13.08
CA SER A 261 3.07 0.02 12.92
C SER A 261 2.69 0.79 14.19
N VAL A 262 1.57 0.44 14.84
CA VAL A 262 1.15 1.06 16.11
C VAL A 262 2.19 0.81 17.21
N LEU A 263 2.71 -0.42 17.34
CA LEU A 263 3.74 -0.73 18.33
C LEU A 263 5.02 0.08 18.09
N LEU A 264 5.43 0.25 16.84
CA LEU A 264 6.59 1.07 16.49
C LEU A 264 6.33 2.56 16.75
N SER A 265 5.16 3.09 16.43
CA SER A 265 4.82 4.48 16.70
C SER A 265 4.76 4.79 18.20
N ILE A 266 4.30 3.86 19.03
CA ILE A 266 4.36 4.02 20.50
C ILE A 266 5.82 4.16 20.96
N GLN A 267 6.74 3.37 20.40
CA GLN A 267 8.14 3.34 20.80
C GLN A 267 8.96 4.51 20.21
N LEU A 268 8.73 4.83 18.93
CA LEU A 268 9.62 5.70 18.15
C LEU A 268 9.05 7.09 17.89
N GLU A 269 7.73 7.25 17.87
CA GLU A 269 7.05 8.53 17.70
C GLU A 269 6.43 9.03 19.02
N HIS A 270 6.60 8.29 20.12
CA HIS A 270 6.00 8.59 21.42
C HIS A 270 4.46 8.71 21.37
N TYR A 271 3.84 8.03 20.40
CA TYR A 271 2.39 7.98 20.28
C TYR A 271 1.77 7.33 21.52
N ARG A 272 0.78 7.98 22.09
CA ARG A 272 0.07 7.51 23.30
C ARG A 272 -1.42 7.43 23.02
N PRO A 273 -1.89 6.30 22.44
CA PRO A 273 -3.30 6.14 22.14
C PRO A 273 -4.15 6.12 23.41
N GLY A 274 -5.24 6.88 23.41
CA GLY A 274 -6.25 6.87 24.46
C GLY A 274 -7.07 5.57 24.43
N ALA A 275 -7.92 5.38 25.44
CA ALA A 275 -8.75 4.17 25.54
C ALA A 275 -9.71 4.01 24.35
N MET A 276 -10.26 5.13 23.86
CA MET A 276 -11.19 5.13 22.71
C MET A 276 -10.45 4.79 21.40
N GLU A 277 -9.24 5.30 21.22
CA GLU A 277 -8.39 4.95 20.08
C GLU A 277 -8.01 3.47 20.07
N TRP A 278 -7.63 2.91 21.24
CA TRP A 278 -7.37 1.48 21.38
C TRP A 278 -8.59 0.64 21.02
N PHE A 279 -9.76 1.00 21.52
CA PHE A 279 -11.01 0.29 21.22
C PHE A 279 -11.33 0.37 19.71
N GLY A 280 -11.17 1.55 19.09
CA GLY A 280 -11.34 1.74 17.66
C GLY A 280 -10.39 0.86 16.82
N MET A 281 -9.10 0.81 17.19
CA MET A 281 -8.11 -0.07 16.53
C MET A 281 -8.48 -1.54 16.62
N VAL A 282 -8.82 -2.03 17.81
CA VAL A 282 -9.23 -3.43 18.03
C VAL A 282 -10.47 -3.75 17.21
N LEU A 283 -11.44 -2.84 17.15
CA LEU A 283 -12.67 -3.01 16.37
C LEU A 283 -12.37 -3.09 14.87
N CYS A 284 -11.52 -2.21 14.34
CA CYS A 284 -11.05 -2.24 12.94
C CYS A 284 -10.38 -3.58 12.61
N LEU A 285 -9.39 -3.98 13.41
CA LEU A 285 -8.62 -5.20 13.17
C LEU A 285 -9.47 -6.47 13.29
N SER A 286 -10.38 -6.54 14.28
CA SER A 286 -11.30 -7.66 14.46
C SER A 286 -12.31 -7.78 13.32
N SER A 287 -12.80 -6.66 12.80
CA SER A 287 -13.71 -6.63 11.65
C SER A 287 -13.06 -7.20 10.38
N VAL A 288 -11.78 -6.87 10.16
CA VAL A 288 -11.01 -7.43 9.04
C VAL A 288 -10.77 -8.91 9.23
N ALA A 289 -10.34 -9.34 10.42
CA ALA A 289 -10.16 -10.76 10.71
C ALA A 289 -11.48 -11.55 10.52
N TRP A 290 -12.62 -10.94 10.86
CA TRP A 290 -13.94 -11.49 10.61
C TRP A 290 -14.26 -11.58 9.10
N ALA A 291 -14.01 -10.51 8.34
CA ALA A 291 -14.23 -10.49 6.90
C ALA A 291 -13.44 -11.58 6.17
N LEU A 292 -12.21 -11.82 6.61
CA LEU A 292 -11.29 -12.79 6.00
C LEU A 292 -11.62 -14.27 6.34
N LYS A 293 -12.34 -14.54 7.43
CA LYS A 293 -12.82 -15.89 7.76
C LYS A 293 -13.96 -16.37 6.85
N ALA A 294 -14.48 -15.53 5.94
CA ALA A 294 -15.51 -15.96 5.00
C ALA A 294 -14.97 -17.06 4.08
N PRO A 295 -15.71 -18.17 3.86
CA PRO A 295 -15.40 -19.05 2.75
C PRO A 295 -15.49 -18.23 1.48
N SER A 296 -14.48 -18.35 0.60
CA SER A 296 -14.59 -17.79 -0.75
C SER A 296 -15.85 -18.31 -1.41
N PRO A 297 -16.61 -17.48 -2.14
CA PRO A 297 -17.62 -18.00 -3.03
C PRO A 297 -16.93 -19.02 -3.94
N ALA A 298 -17.43 -20.26 -3.89
CA ALA A 298 -16.83 -21.39 -4.58
C ALA A 298 -16.63 -21.07 -6.08
N LYS A 299 -15.45 -21.31 -6.54
CA LYS A 299 -15.09 -21.59 -7.93
C LYS A 299 -15.70 -20.70 -9.00
N ASN A 300 -15.02 -19.63 -9.36
CA ASN A 300 -14.88 -19.20 -10.74
C ASN A 300 -13.53 -18.47 -10.95
N GLU A 301 -12.46 -18.86 -10.25
CA GLU A 301 -11.12 -18.62 -10.79
C GLU A 301 -10.95 -19.69 -11.89
N PRO A 302 -10.72 -19.28 -13.15
CA PRO A 302 -10.35 -20.25 -14.15
C PRO A 302 -9.03 -20.87 -13.70
N SER A 303 -9.08 -22.15 -13.32
CA SER A 303 -7.90 -22.98 -13.16
C SER A 303 -7.24 -23.02 -14.54
N ILE A 304 -6.14 -22.29 -14.71
CA ILE A 304 -5.30 -22.42 -15.89
C ILE A 304 -4.66 -23.82 -15.77
N PRO A 305 -4.98 -24.76 -16.66
CA PRO A 305 -4.31 -26.06 -16.67
C PRO A 305 -2.87 -25.83 -17.10
N LEU A 306 -1.94 -26.16 -16.22
CA LEU A 306 -0.49 -26.08 -16.46
C LEU A 306 0.04 -27.15 -17.43
N GLU A 307 -0.82 -27.95 -18.07
CA GLU A 307 -0.41 -29.16 -18.80
C GLU A 307 -0.54 -29.12 -20.34
N SER A 308 -0.86 -28.00 -20.99
CA SER A 308 -1.06 -28.03 -22.44
C SER A 308 -0.06 -27.22 -23.29
N LYS A 309 1.11 -26.85 -22.77
CA LYS A 309 2.14 -26.12 -23.56
C LYS A 309 3.54 -26.77 -23.53
N LEU A 310 3.64 -28.05 -23.22
CA LEU A 310 4.91 -28.79 -23.32
C LEU A 310 4.96 -29.81 -24.46
N GLU A 311 3.96 -29.84 -25.34
CA GLU A 311 4.00 -30.68 -26.53
C GLU A 311 3.61 -29.89 -27.79
N ALA A 312 4.59 -29.32 -28.45
CA ALA A 312 4.61 -29.21 -29.91
C ALA A 312 6.04 -28.86 -30.37
N PRO A 313 6.50 -29.50 -31.47
CA PRO A 313 7.89 -29.65 -31.88
C PRO A 313 8.57 -28.37 -32.38
#